data_22e3a39b53247f48aea84735a24f164d
#
_entry.id   22e3a39b53247f48aea84735a24f164d
#
_cell.length_a   1.000
_cell.length_b   1.000
_cell.length_c   1.000
_cell.angle_alpha   90.00
_cell.angle_beta   90.00
_cell.angle_gamma   90.00
#
_symmetry.space_group_name_H-M   'P 1'
#
loop_
_entity.id
_entity.type
_entity.pdbx_description
1 polymer ?
#
loop_
_entity_poly.entity_id
_entity_poly.type
_entity_poly.pdbx_seq_one_letter_code
_entity_poly.pdbx_strand_id
1 'polypeptide(L)'
;PDEDTLAEGIENLEAALKKKKQPERPVLAALQALSSRDLIEQAKALSIDGANTMPRAKLVFELMRAAAGKDRFAKVSGILDIMPDGHGFLRTIAYSFLPSADDVHVSAAFIEELELRRGQEIEGWALAPAEDQQGWFSLLQVEQVNGAAAETAVELPVFENLVPLHPDRRIVLETQPDVLETRVVDLVAPMGFGQRAL
;
A
#
# COMPACT_ATOMS: atom_id res chain seq x y z
N PRO A 1 12.19 14.77 0.50
CA PRO A 1 13.63 14.74 0.22
C PRO A 1 13.86 15.26 -1.18
N ASP A 2 15.00 15.89 -1.38
CA ASP A 2 15.42 16.43 -2.67
C ASP A 2 15.81 15.24 -3.57
N GLU A 3 15.80 15.43 -4.87
CA GLU A 3 16.14 14.39 -5.86
C GLU A 3 17.53 13.79 -5.62
N ASP A 4 18.50 14.60 -5.20
CA ASP A 4 19.84 14.16 -4.85
C ASP A 4 19.85 13.18 -3.68
N THR A 5 19.05 13.42 -2.65
CA THR A 5 18.91 12.52 -1.47
C THR A 5 18.26 11.19 -1.85
N LEU A 6 17.32 11.19 -2.80
CA LEU A 6 16.69 9.97 -3.31
C LEU A 6 17.67 9.16 -4.16
N ALA A 7 18.45 9.80 -5.04
CA ALA A 7 19.45 9.14 -5.87
C ALA A 7 20.54 8.46 -5.02
N GLU A 8 21.08 9.16 -4.02
CA GLU A 8 22.02 8.59 -3.06
C GLU A 8 21.39 7.43 -2.27
N GLY A 9 20.13 7.55 -1.90
CA GLY A 9 19.36 6.49 -1.25
C GLY A 9 19.26 5.21 -2.09
N ILE A 10 19.03 5.34 -3.39
CA ILE A 10 18.93 4.20 -4.34
C ILE A 10 20.27 3.48 -4.44
N GLU A 11 21.37 4.19 -4.63
CA GLU A 11 22.72 3.59 -4.69
C GLU A 11 23.07 2.83 -3.40
N ASN A 12 22.78 3.44 -2.25
CA ASN A 12 23.02 2.83 -0.94
C ASN A 12 22.14 1.60 -0.71
N LEU A 13 20.87 1.63 -1.14
CA LEU A 13 19.97 0.48 -1.07
C LEU A 13 20.48 -0.68 -1.92
N GLU A 14 20.87 -0.44 -3.17
CA GLU A 14 21.44 -1.48 -4.04
C GLU A 14 22.69 -2.12 -3.43
N ALA A 15 23.56 -1.31 -2.85
CA ALA A 15 24.76 -1.79 -2.16
C ALA A 15 24.41 -2.65 -0.92
N ALA A 16 23.34 -2.28 -0.20
CA ALA A 16 22.86 -3.03 0.96
C ALA A 16 22.21 -4.36 0.54
N LEU A 17 21.41 -4.37 -0.52
CA LEU A 17 20.76 -5.57 -1.05
C LEU A 17 21.79 -6.59 -1.62
N LYS A 18 22.88 -6.13 -2.24
CA LYS A 18 23.97 -6.98 -2.73
C LYS A 18 24.74 -7.69 -1.61
N LYS A 19 24.75 -7.17 -0.38
CA LYS A 19 25.50 -7.76 0.76
C LYS A 19 24.86 -8.99 1.42
N LYS A 20 23.81 -9.61 0.83
CA LYS A 20 23.21 -10.92 1.22
C LYS A 20 22.83 -11.10 2.71
N LYS A 21 22.77 -10.07 3.50
CA LYS A 21 22.21 -10.09 4.87
C LYS A 21 21.07 -9.10 4.94
N GLN A 22 19.95 -9.46 4.32
CA GLN A 22 18.71 -8.73 4.60
C GLN A 22 18.30 -9.08 6.03
N PRO A 23 18.37 -8.16 7.00
CA PRO A 23 17.66 -8.36 8.26
C PRO A 23 16.18 -8.49 7.93
N GLU A 24 15.48 -9.43 8.57
CA GLU A 24 14.02 -9.44 8.59
C GLU A 24 13.55 -8.10 9.17
N ARG A 25 13.25 -7.16 8.28
CA ARG A 25 12.72 -5.86 8.69
C ARG A 25 11.20 -5.94 8.71
N PRO A 26 10.55 -5.37 9.72
CA PRO A 26 9.10 -5.38 9.75
C PRO A 26 8.56 -4.64 8.53
N VAL A 27 7.58 -5.23 7.88
CA VAL A 27 6.83 -4.59 6.81
C VAL A 27 5.85 -3.59 7.45
N LEU A 28 5.73 -2.39 6.90
CA LEU A 28 4.81 -1.36 7.41
C LEU A 28 3.40 -1.91 7.64
N ALA A 29 2.86 -2.68 6.69
CA ALA A 29 1.54 -3.29 6.82
C ALA A 29 1.41 -4.22 8.04
N ALA A 30 2.48 -4.95 8.41
CA ALA A 30 2.48 -5.80 9.59
C ALA A 30 2.34 -4.98 10.88
N LEU A 31 3.04 -3.84 10.99
CA LEU A 31 2.89 -2.93 12.13
C LEU A 31 1.50 -2.29 12.17
N GLN A 32 0.98 -1.89 11.02
CA GLN A 32 -0.36 -1.31 10.91
C GLN A 32 -1.48 -2.31 11.28
N ALA A 33 -1.26 -3.60 11.16
CA ALA A 33 -2.21 -4.64 11.55
C ALA A 33 -2.21 -4.93 13.07
N LEU A 34 -1.16 -4.55 13.81
CA LEU A 34 -1.04 -4.80 15.24
C LEU A 34 -2.06 -4.01 16.07
N SER A 35 -2.42 -4.52 17.24
CA SER A 35 -3.22 -3.78 18.21
C SER A 35 -2.43 -2.61 18.80
N SER A 36 -3.14 -1.57 19.29
CA SER A 36 -2.47 -0.43 19.95
C SER A 36 -1.66 -0.85 21.17
N ARG A 37 -2.07 -1.91 21.85
CA ARG A 37 -1.34 -2.47 22.99
C ARG A 37 -0.01 -3.06 22.57
N ASP A 38 -0.01 -3.87 21.51
CA ASP A 38 1.21 -4.52 21.00
C ASP A 38 2.20 -3.49 20.43
N LEU A 39 1.69 -2.45 19.76
CA LEU A 39 2.51 -1.34 19.29
C LEU A 39 3.21 -0.61 20.44
N ILE A 40 2.49 -0.33 21.54
CA ILE A 40 3.06 0.32 22.73
C ILE A 40 4.12 -0.58 23.39
N GLU A 41 3.88 -1.89 23.42
CA GLU A 41 4.84 -2.85 23.98
C GLU A 41 6.14 -2.89 23.16
N GLN A 42 6.02 -2.94 21.82
CA GLN A 42 7.18 -2.87 20.93
C GLN A 42 7.92 -1.53 21.05
N ALA A 43 7.20 -0.41 21.17
CA ALA A 43 7.81 0.90 21.32
C ALA A 43 8.60 1.02 22.64
N LYS A 44 8.09 0.42 23.73
CA LYS A 44 8.83 0.34 25.00
C LYS A 44 10.09 -0.50 24.88
N ALA A 45 10.02 -1.63 24.17
CA ALA A 45 11.19 -2.47 23.94
C ALA A 45 12.29 -1.76 23.13
N LEU A 46 11.91 -0.83 22.26
CA LEU A 46 12.84 0.02 21.48
C LEU A 46 13.17 1.35 22.17
N SER A 47 12.72 1.54 23.41
CA SER A 47 12.97 2.76 24.22
C SER A 47 12.46 4.05 23.55
N ILE A 48 11.32 3.98 22.87
CA ILE A 48 10.66 5.15 22.27
C ILE A 48 9.91 5.91 23.36
N ASP A 49 10.34 7.15 23.62
CA ASP A 49 9.74 8.00 24.63
C ASP A 49 8.34 8.46 24.25
N GLY A 50 7.42 8.52 25.23
CA GLY A 50 6.07 9.03 25.02
C GLY A 50 5.12 8.10 24.26
N ALA A 51 5.49 6.84 24.03
CA ALA A 51 4.68 5.86 23.27
C ALA A 51 3.22 5.73 23.73
N ASN A 52 2.94 5.91 25.04
CA ASN A 52 1.57 5.78 25.58
C ASN A 52 0.66 6.96 25.23
N THR A 53 1.21 8.09 24.81
CA THR A 53 0.47 9.34 24.53
C THR A 53 0.47 9.70 23.06
N MET A 54 1.23 8.97 22.24
CA MET A 54 1.30 9.20 20.80
C MET A 54 0.04 8.71 20.07
N PRO A 55 -0.44 9.45 19.07
CA PRO A 55 -1.42 8.93 18.11
C PRO A 55 -0.89 7.66 17.44
N ARG A 56 -1.80 6.72 17.12
CA ARG A 56 -1.44 5.42 16.53
C ARG A 56 -0.53 5.54 15.30
N ALA A 57 -0.88 6.39 14.34
CA ALA A 57 -0.11 6.59 13.12
C ALA A 57 1.31 7.08 13.40
N LYS A 58 1.47 8.03 14.35
CA LYS A 58 2.77 8.51 14.76
C LYS A 58 3.60 7.41 15.45
N LEU A 59 2.95 6.56 16.25
CA LEU A 59 3.60 5.43 16.91
C LEU A 59 4.11 4.41 15.88
N VAL A 60 3.32 4.08 14.87
CA VAL A 60 3.72 3.21 13.76
C VAL A 60 4.90 3.82 13.00
N PHE A 61 4.84 5.12 12.70
CA PHE A 61 5.93 5.84 12.04
C PHE A 61 7.25 5.77 12.83
N GLU A 62 7.21 6.01 14.14
CA GLU A 62 8.41 5.95 14.99
C GLU A 62 8.96 4.52 15.11
N LEU A 63 8.08 3.53 15.19
CA LEU A 63 8.47 2.12 15.18
C LEU A 63 9.17 1.74 13.89
N MET A 64 8.62 2.14 12.74
CA MET A 64 9.23 1.91 11.42
C MET A 64 10.59 2.61 11.33
N ARG A 65 10.70 3.85 11.79
CA ARG A 65 11.96 4.60 11.81
C ARG A 65 13.02 3.91 12.66
N ALA A 66 12.66 3.46 13.86
CA ALA A 66 13.56 2.72 14.73
C ALA A 66 13.98 1.36 14.09
N ALA A 67 13.06 0.64 13.46
CA ALA A 67 13.32 -0.62 12.79
C ALA A 67 14.17 -0.46 11.51
N ALA A 68 14.08 0.67 10.82
CA ALA A 68 14.91 1.00 9.66
C ALA A 68 16.42 1.09 10.02
N GLY A 69 16.73 1.39 11.29
CA GLY A 69 18.10 1.42 11.79
C GLY A 69 18.95 2.51 11.15
N LYS A 70 20.28 2.32 11.17
CA LYS A 70 21.25 3.30 10.65
C LYS A 70 21.16 3.50 9.14
N ASP A 71 20.80 2.45 8.40
CA ASP A 71 20.69 2.51 6.93
C ASP A 71 19.42 3.23 6.50
N ARG A 72 18.48 3.45 7.40
CA ARG A 72 17.20 4.15 7.19
C ARG A 72 16.27 3.49 6.15
N PHE A 73 16.49 2.23 5.79
CA PHE A 73 15.65 1.52 4.83
C PHE A 73 14.58 0.71 5.53
N ALA A 74 13.35 0.80 5.02
CA ALA A 74 12.21 0.06 5.51
C ALA A 74 11.46 -0.62 4.36
N LYS A 75 10.98 -1.84 4.59
CA LYS A 75 10.10 -2.52 3.64
C LYS A 75 8.67 -2.01 3.84
N VAL A 76 8.03 -1.60 2.74
CA VAL A 76 6.70 -0.99 2.75
C VAL A 76 5.77 -1.69 1.78
N SER A 77 4.48 -1.67 2.10
CA SER A 77 3.43 -2.05 1.16
C SER A 77 2.19 -1.19 1.40
N GLY A 78 1.43 -0.95 0.36
CA GLY A 78 0.19 -0.16 0.44
C GLY A 78 -0.46 0.04 -0.92
N ILE A 79 -1.63 0.65 -0.91
CA ILE A 79 -2.36 1.00 -2.13
C ILE A 79 -1.99 2.40 -2.57
N LEU A 80 -1.59 2.55 -3.82
CA LEU A 80 -1.19 3.83 -4.39
C LEU A 80 -2.40 4.75 -4.58
N ASP A 81 -2.33 5.92 -3.96
CA ASP A 81 -3.25 7.03 -4.16
C ASP A 81 -2.50 8.19 -4.81
N ILE A 82 -2.85 8.54 -6.06
CA ILE A 82 -2.17 9.60 -6.82
C ILE A 82 -2.91 10.92 -6.63
N MET A 83 -2.18 11.94 -6.24
CA MET A 83 -2.67 13.31 -6.03
C MET A 83 -2.73 14.09 -7.36
N PRO A 84 -3.53 15.19 -7.43
CA PRO A 84 -3.66 15.99 -8.65
C PRO A 84 -2.35 16.65 -9.13
N ASP A 85 -1.37 16.78 -8.25
CA ASP A 85 -0.03 17.32 -8.54
C ASP A 85 0.96 16.27 -9.08
N GLY A 86 0.50 15.02 -9.27
CA GLY A 86 1.29 13.92 -9.82
C GLY A 86 2.04 13.10 -8.79
N HIS A 87 2.20 13.57 -7.54
CA HIS A 87 2.76 12.75 -6.46
C HIS A 87 1.78 11.69 -5.98
N GLY A 88 2.28 10.65 -5.32
CA GLY A 88 1.46 9.62 -4.75
C GLY A 88 1.78 9.33 -3.28
N PHE A 89 0.84 8.62 -2.63
CA PHE A 89 1.03 8.08 -1.30
C PHE A 89 0.56 6.63 -1.26
N LEU A 90 1.30 5.78 -0.54
CA LEU A 90 0.84 4.43 -0.25
C LEU A 90 -0.08 4.49 0.97
N ARG A 91 -1.34 4.16 0.75
CA ARG A 91 -2.41 4.16 1.77
C ARG A 91 -2.64 2.74 2.29
N THR A 92 -3.21 2.64 3.48
CA THR A 92 -3.55 1.36 4.09
C THR A 92 -5.04 1.21 4.34
N ILE A 93 -5.53 -0.03 4.21
CA ILE A 93 -6.91 -0.37 4.57
C ILE A 93 -7.17 -0.19 6.08
N ALA A 94 -6.13 -0.30 6.91
CA ALA A 94 -6.25 -0.11 8.36
C ALA A 94 -6.81 1.27 8.75
N TYR A 95 -6.66 2.27 7.89
CA TYR A 95 -7.22 3.62 8.07
C TYR A 95 -8.28 3.95 7.02
N SER A 96 -8.89 2.94 6.39
CA SER A 96 -9.88 3.11 5.32
C SER A 96 -9.37 4.00 4.18
N PHE A 97 -8.06 3.90 3.87
CA PHE A 97 -7.35 4.69 2.86
C PHE A 97 -7.36 6.21 3.11
N LEU A 98 -7.67 6.65 4.33
CA LEU A 98 -7.57 8.06 4.70
C LEU A 98 -6.11 8.48 4.89
N PRO A 99 -5.79 9.77 4.65
CA PRO A 99 -4.45 10.32 4.89
C PRO A 99 -3.97 10.06 6.31
N SER A 100 -2.71 9.62 6.44
CA SER A 100 -2.11 9.29 7.72
C SER A 100 -0.65 9.78 7.80
N ALA A 101 -0.14 9.96 9.01
CA ALA A 101 1.24 10.41 9.22
C ALA A 101 2.28 9.33 8.86
N ASP A 102 1.87 8.08 8.80
CA ASP A 102 2.69 6.93 8.42
C ASP A 102 2.56 6.53 6.94
N ASP A 103 1.89 7.35 6.12
CA ASP A 103 1.85 7.16 4.67
C ASP A 103 3.25 7.26 4.06
N VAL A 104 3.47 6.52 2.97
CA VAL A 104 4.74 6.53 2.25
C VAL A 104 4.59 7.37 0.99
N HIS A 105 5.43 8.37 0.83
CA HIS A 105 5.45 9.25 -0.33
C HIS A 105 6.04 8.53 -1.55
N VAL A 106 5.40 8.70 -2.70
CA VAL A 106 5.84 8.21 -4.02
C VAL A 106 6.05 9.42 -4.93
N SER A 107 7.24 9.58 -5.48
CA SER A 107 7.53 10.71 -6.36
C SER A 107 6.80 10.59 -7.70
N ALA A 108 6.50 11.72 -8.33
CA ALA A 108 5.89 11.77 -9.66
C ALA A 108 6.77 11.05 -10.70
N ALA A 109 8.10 11.20 -10.61
CA ALA A 109 9.03 10.52 -11.50
C ALA A 109 8.90 8.99 -11.45
N PHE A 110 8.74 8.40 -10.25
CA PHE A 110 8.50 6.95 -10.10
C PHE A 110 7.17 6.52 -10.72
N ILE A 111 6.14 7.33 -10.55
CA ILE A 111 4.80 7.05 -11.09
C ILE A 111 4.84 7.05 -12.62
N GLU A 112 5.54 8.00 -13.22
CA GLU A 112 5.69 8.10 -14.67
C GLU A 112 6.60 7.02 -15.25
N GLU A 113 7.76 6.76 -14.64
CA GLU A 113 8.74 5.78 -15.11
C GLU A 113 8.20 4.36 -15.12
N LEU A 114 7.45 3.98 -14.07
CA LEU A 114 6.88 2.64 -13.93
C LEU A 114 5.42 2.56 -14.38
N GLU A 115 4.88 3.62 -15.00
CA GLU A 115 3.48 3.72 -15.44
C GLU A 115 2.48 3.30 -14.34
N LEU A 116 2.77 3.67 -13.09
CA LEU A 116 1.95 3.28 -11.94
C LEU A 116 0.59 3.97 -11.99
N ARG A 117 -0.43 3.26 -11.50
CA ARG A 117 -1.81 3.74 -11.53
C ARG A 117 -2.43 3.74 -10.15
N ARG A 118 -3.34 4.66 -9.94
CA ARG A 118 -4.13 4.73 -8.72
C ARG A 118 -4.84 3.42 -8.42
N GLY A 119 -4.77 2.96 -7.18
CA GLY A 119 -5.42 1.74 -6.73
C GLY A 119 -4.57 0.47 -6.86
N GLN A 120 -3.37 0.55 -7.42
CA GLN A 120 -2.44 -0.58 -7.43
C GLN A 120 -1.84 -0.81 -6.05
N GLU A 121 -1.67 -2.07 -5.69
CA GLU A 121 -0.90 -2.48 -4.52
C GLU A 121 0.59 -2.46 -4.87
N ILE A 122 1.35 -1.69 -4.11
CA ILE A 122 2.80 -1.51 -4.31
C ILE A 122 3.52 -2.11 -3.11
N GLU A 123 4.51 -2.96 -3.38
CA GLU A 123 5.48 -3.42 -2.40
C GLU A 123 6.88 -2.98 -2.80
N GLY A 124 7.67 -2.53 -1.82
CA GLY A 124 9.01 -2.06 -2.14
C GLY A 124 9.79 -1.59 -0.92
N TRP A 125 10.82 -0.81 -1.18
CA TRP A 125 11.70 -0.23 -0.18
C TRP A 125 11.52 1.28 -0.11
N ALA A 126 11.50 1.80 1.11
CA ALA A 126 11.40 3.22 1.37
C ALA A 126 12.52 3.70 2.29
N LEU A 127 12.90 4.96 2.13
CA LEU A 127 13.85 5.68 2.97
C LEU A 127 13.10 6.42 4.07
N ALA A 128 13.53 6.22 5.31
CA ALA A 128 13.06 7.01 6.44
C ALA A 128 13.61 8.44 6.36
N PRO A 129 12.86 9.47 6.77
CA PRO A 129 13.38 10.83 6.91
C PRO A 129 14.52 10.87 7.94
N ALA A 130 15.43 11.83 7.83
CA ALA A 130 16.50 12.03 8.81
C ALA A 130 15.92 12.34 10.20
N GLU A 131 16.70 12.08 11.26
CA GLU A 131 16.22 12.23 12.65
C GLU A 131 15.79 13.66 12.99
N ASP A 132 16.42 14.64 12.34
CA ASP A 132 16.20 16.07 12.50
C ASP A 132 15.18 16.65 11.49
N GLN A 133 14.71 15.83 10.55
CA GLN A 133 13.75 16.23 9.51
C GLN A 133 12.36 15.68 9.79
N GLN A 134 11.37 16.56 9.69
CA GLN A 134 9.97 16.16 9.59
C GLN A 134 9.66 15.80 8.14
N GLY A 135 9.05 14.63 7.91
CA GLY A 135 8.71 14.18 6.57
C GLY A 135 8.07 12.81 6.57
N TRP A 136 7.77 12.32 5.40
CA TRP A 136 7.27 10.97 5.17
C TRP A 136 8.42 10.02 4.81
N PHE A 137 8.18 8.73 4.94
CA PHE A 137 8.98 7.73 4.24
C PHE A 137 8.85 7.98 2.73
N SER A 138 9.94 7.85 1.99
CA SER A 138 9.94 8.03 0.53
C SER A 138 10.27 6.73 -0.15
N LEU A 139 9.42 6.30 -1.08
CA LEU A 139 9.65 5.09 -1.86
C LEU A 139 10.92 5.27 -2.71
N LEU A 140 11.83 4.29 -2.62
CA LEU A 140 13.08 4.24 -3.39
C LEU A 140 13.06 3.20 -4.49
N GLN A 141 12.40 2.08 -4.24
CA GLN A 141 12.37 0.95 -5.17
C GLN A 141 11.04 0.22 -5.04
N VAL A 142 10.46 -0.13 -6.18
CA VAL A 142 9.30 -1.01 -6.29
C VAL A 142 9.80 -2.43 -6.57
N GLU A 143 9.41 -3.39 -5.74
CA GLU A 143 9.68 -4.82 -5.96
C GLU A 143 8.52 -5.49 -6.67
N GLN A 144 7.29 -5.19 -6.22
CA GLN A 144 6.09 -5.80 -6.76
C GLN A 144 4.95 -4.78 -6.94
N VAL A 145 4.16 -5.01 -7.97
CA VAL A 145 2.90 -4.30 -8.24
C VAL A 145 1.79 -5.33 -8.39
N ASN A 146 0.74 -5.25 -7.57
CA ASN A 146 -0.36 -6.22 -7.51
C ASN A 146 0.12 -7.68 -7.35
N GLY A 147 1.20 -7.91 -6.59
CA GLY A 147 1.79 -9.24 -6.35
C GLY A 147 2.62 -9.79 -7.51
N ALA A 148 2.79 -9.05 -8.61
CA ALA A 148 3.67 -9.39 -9.72
C ALA A 148 4.97 -8.55 -9.67
N ALA A 149 6.06 -9.03 -10.24
CA ALA A 149 7.30 -8.27 -10.34
C ALA A 149 7.06 -6.94 -11.09
N ALA A 150 7.73 -5.86 -10.66
CA ALA A 150 7.48 -4.51 -11.19
C ALA A 150 7.62 -4.43 -12.71
N GLU A 151 8.58 -5.16 -13.29
CA GLU A 151 8.83 -5.17 -14.73
C GLU A 151 7.64 -5.76 -15.53
N THR A 152 6.91 -6.72 -14.96
CA THR A 152 5.75 -7.36 -15.61
C THR A 152 4.45 -6.58 -15.41
N ALA A 153 4.40 -5.66 -14.47
CA ALA A 153 3.19 -4.88 -14.15
C ALA A 153 2.87 -3.83 -15.23
N VAL A 154 3.85 -3.37 -15.98
CA VAL A 154 3.69 -2.41 -17.10
C VAL A 154 2.83 -3.00 -18.23
N GLU A 155 2.81 -4.32 -18.40
CA GLU A 155 2.07 -5.01 -19.45
C GLU A 155 0.56 -5.12 -19.18
N LEU A 156 0.09 -4.74 -17.98
CA LEU A 156 -1.33 -4.85 -17.63
C LEU A 156 -2.18 -3.87 -18.44
N PRO A 157 -3.25 -4.35 -19.10
CA PRO A 157 -4.11 -3.48 -19.89
C PRO A 157 -4.79 -2.41 -19.03
N VAL A 158 -4.90 -1.22 -19.56
CA VAL A 158 -5.64 -0.11 -18.92
C VAL A 158 -7.12 -0.46 -18.89
N PHE A 159 -7.75 -0.35 -17.72
CA PHE A 159 -9.18 -0.70 -17.57
C PHE A 159 -10.07 0.06 -18.55
N GLU A 160 -9.80 1.34 -18.79
CA GLU A 160 -10.54 2.20 -19.70
C GLU A 160 -10.44 1.78 -21.16
N ASN A 161 -9.41 1.01 -21.52
CA ASN A 161 -9.19 0.47 -22.87
C ASN A 161 -9.84 -0.91 -23.06
N LEU A 162 -10.40 -1.51 -22.00
CA LEU A 162 -11.06 -2.81 -22.10
C LEU A 162 -12.40 -2.67 -22.82
N VAL A 163 -12.70 -3.63 -23.68
CA VAL A 163 -14.00 -3.69 -24.37
C VAL A 163 -15.05 -4.20 -23.38
N PRO A 164 -16.13 -3.42 -23.10
CA PRO A 164 -17.18 -3.87 -22.20
C PRO A 164 -17.96 -5.03 -22.85
N LEU A 165 -18.10 -6.12 -22.14
CA LEU A 165 -18.90 -7.27 -22.53
C LEU A 165 -20.21 -7.28 -21.75
N HIS A 166 -21.29 -7.69 -22.41
CA HIS A 166 -22.53 -7.98 -21.71
C HIS A 166 -22.35 -9.23 -20.82
N PRO A 167 -22.99 -9.25 -19.62
CA PRO A 167 -22.96 -10.41 -18.75
C PRO A 167 -23.54 -11.63 -19.48
N ASP A 168 -22.73 -12.67 -19.66
CA ASP A 168 -23.09 -13.93 -20.33
C ASP A 168 -23.44 -15.03 -19.31
N ARG A 169 -23.04 -14.86 -18.05
CA ARG A 169 -23.25 -15.82 -16.98
C ARG A 169 -24.26 -15.28 -15.97
N ARG A 170 -25.45 -15.92 -15.91
CA ARG A 170 -26.53 -15.54 -14.99
C ARG A 170 -26.18 -15.87 -13.53
N ILE A 171 -26.56 -15.00 -12.62
CA ILE A 171 -26.62 -15.25 -11.18
C ILE A 171 -28.02 -15.78 -10.88
N VAL A 172 -28.12 -17.00 -10.34
CA VAL A 172 -29.40 -17.58 -9.91
C VAL A 172 -29.60 -17.25 -8.45
N LEU A 173 -30.60 -16.42 -8.13
CA LEU A 173 -30.96 -16.03 -6.77
C LEU A 173 -31.96 -17.01 -6.14
N GLU A 174 -32.70 -17.76 -6.93
CA GLU A 174 -33.59 -18.80 -6.46
C GLU A 174 -32.79 -19.93 -5.80
N THR A 175 -32.95 -20.09 -4.49
CA THR A 175 -32.26 -21.10 -3.68
C THR A 175 -33.21 -22.15 -3.12
N GLN A 176 -34.47 -21.78 -2.86
CA GLN A 176 -35.51 -22.64 -2.27
C GLN A 176 -36.85 -22.40 -2.95
N PRO A 177 -37.68 -23.43 -3.15
CA PRO A 177 -38.96 -23.31 -3.83
C PRO A 177 -40.01 -22.44 -3.14
N ASP A 178 -39.90 -22.26 -1.84
CA ASP A 178 -40.81 -21.52 -0.96
C ASP A 178 -40.40 -20.05 -0.78
N VAL A 179 -39.19 -19.65 -1.21
CA VAL A 179 -38.73 -18.24 -1.20
C VAL A 179 -39.17 -17.57 -2.50
N LEU A 180 -40.35 -16.96 -2.49
CA LEU A 180 -40.94 -16.36 -3.69
C LEU A 180 -40.24 -15.08 -4.12
N GLU A 181 -39.67 -14.30 -3.20
CA GLU A 181 -39.04 -13.02 -3.47
C GLU A 181 -37.88 -13.15 -4.46
N THR A 182 -36.97 -14.07 -4.21
CA THR A 182 -35.81 -14.29 -5.09
C THR A 182 -36.20 -14.88 -6.45
N ARG A 183 -37.27 -15.71 -6.49
CA ARG A 183 -37.82 -16.24 -7.76
C ARG A 183 -38.42 -15.12 -8.61
N VAL A 184 -39.15 -14.20 -7.99
CA VAL A 184 -39.72 -13.03 -8.67
C VAL A 184 -38.63 -12.16 -9.27
N VAL A 185 -37.55 -11.90 -8.51
CA VAL A 185 -36.42 -11.14 -9.01
C VAL A 185 -35.76 -11.85 -10.19
N ASP A 186 -35.52 -13.14 -10.08
CA ASP A 186 -34.91 -13.92 -11.16
C ASP A 186 -35.74 -13.96 -12.46
N LEU A 187 -37.07 -13.84 -12.33
CA LEU A 187 -38.00 -13.83 -13.46
C LEU A 187 -38.11 -12.44 -14.10
N VAL A 188 -38.20 -11.37 -13.28
CA VAL A 188 -38.51 -10.00 -13.75
C VAL A 188 -37.25 -9.20 -14.06
N ALA A 189 -36.17 -9.41 -13.30
CA ALA A 189 -34.92 -8.67 -13.42
C ALA A 189 -33.71 -9.61 -13.27
N PRO A 190 -33.50 -10.55 -14.21
CA PRO A 190 -32.37 -11.47 -14.11
C PRO A 190 -31.04 -10.74 -14.12
N MET A 191 -30.14 -11.12 -13.22
CA MET A 191 -28.83 -10.49 -13.05
C MET A 191 -27.72 -11.39 -13.57
N GLY A 192 -26.67 -10.79 -14.11
CA GLY A 192 -25.46 -11.45 -14.54
C GLY A 192 -24.23 -11.06 -13.74
N PHE A 193 -23.21 -11.93 -13.74
CA PHE A 193 -21.92 -11.62 -13.11
C PHE A 193 -21.26 -10.40 -13.77
N GLY A 194 -20.79 -9.43 -12.96
CA GLY A 194 -20.21 -8.18 -13.43
C GLY A 194 -21.21 -7.05 -13.67
N GLN A 195 -22.50 -7.30 -13.54
CA GLN A 195 -23.54 -6.28 -13.67
C GLN A 195 -23.61 -5.41 -12.41
N ARG A 196 -23.78 -4.08 -12.60
CA ARG A 196 -24.07 -3.16 -11.50
C ARG A 196 -25.57 -3.21 -11.20
N ALA A 197 -25.91 -3.56 -9.97
CA ALA A 197 -27.28 -3.57 -9.47
C ALA A 197 -27.36 -2.83 -8.13
N LEU A 198 -28.51 -2.17 -7.87
CA LEU A 198 -28.84 -1.49 -6.62
C LEU A 198 -30.13 -2.10 -6.04
#